data_fe34a583d408fa838647d050b0a9b9fe
#
_entry.id   fe34a583d408fa838647d050b0a9b9fe
#
_cell.length_a   1.000
_cell.length_b   1.000
_cell.length_c   1.000
_cell.angle_alpha   90.00
_cell.angle_beta   90.00
_cell.angle_gamma   90.00
#
_symmetry.space_group_name_H-M   'P 1'
#
loop_
_entity.id
_entity.type
_entity.pdbx_description
1 polymer ?
#
loop_
_entity_poly.entity_id
_entity_poly.type
_entity_poly.pdbx_seq_one_letter_code
_entity_poly.pdbx_strand_id
1 'polypeptide(L)'
;MPRERLGSRLGFILLSAGCAIGIGNVWKFPYIAGQGGGGAFVLFYLIFLVILGLPIMTMEFAVGRASRKSPVRAYQALEKPGQKWHIHGYFTLVGCYLLMMFYTTVAGWMLHYFYMTAVGNLAGLNAQQVAGQFTEMMASPATMPLWRVFVVV
;
A
#
# COMPACT_ATOMS: atom_id res chain seq x y z
N MET A 1 -16.46 17.27 20.05
CA MET A 1 -17.13 16.20 19.29
C MET A 1 -16.71 14.86 19.90
N PRO A 2 -17.63 13.97 20.22
CA PRO A 2 -17.29 12.63 20.69
C PRO A 2 -16.53 11.91 19.57
N ARG A 3 -15.41 11.26 19.91
CA ARG A 3 -14.58 10.54 18.96
C ARG A 3 -15.24 9.21 18.63
N GLU A 4 -15.34 8.88 17.36
CA GLU A 4 -15.78 7.57 16.90
C GLU A 4 -14.87 6.47 17.46
N ARG A 5 -15.47 5.42 17.99
CA ARG A 5 -14.79 4.25 18.54
C ARG A 5 -15.29 3.02 17.83
N LEU A 6 -14.37 2.15 17.44
CA LEU A 6 -14.74 0.82 16.95
C LEU A 6 -15.38 0.04 18.12
N GLY A 7 -16.65 -0.34 17.93
CA GLY A 7 -17.43 -0.99 18.98
C GLY A 7 -17.07 -2.44 19.28
N SER A 8 -16.24 -3.09 18.41
CA SER A 8 -15.86 -4.50 18.58
C SER A 8 -14.38 -4.74 18.28
N ARG A 9 -13.80 -5.71 18.99
CA ARG A 9 -12.43 -6.18 18.71
C ARG A 9 -12.31 -6.78 17.30
N LEU A 10 -13.33 -7.51 16.85
CA LEU A 10 -13.36 -8.08 15.52
C LEU A 10 -13.36 -6.99 14.45
N GLY A 11 -14.16 -5.93 14.62
CA GLY A 11 -14.17 -4.79 13.71
C GLY A 11 -12.79 -4.11 13.61
N PHE A 12 -12.07 -3.96 14.73
CA PHE A 12 -10.70 -3.45 14.71
C PHE A 12 -9.74 -4.36 13.94
N ILE A 13 -9.80 -5.68 14.17
CA ILE A 13 -8.93 -6.65 13.47
C ILE A 13 -9.22 -6.65 11.97
N LEU A 14 -10.50 -6.69 11.57
CA LEU A 14 -10.89 -6.68 10.16
C LEU A 14 -10.50 -5.38 9.46
N LEU A 15 -10.67 -4.24 10.12
CA LEU A 15 -10.24 -2.95 9.58
C LEU A 15 -8.72 -2.90 9.43
N SER A 16 -7.97 -3.34 10.45
CA SER A 16 -6.51 -3.39 10.41
C SER A 16 -6.00 -4.33 9.32
N ALA A 17 -6.62 -5.51 9.16
CA ALA A 17 -6.29 -6.44 8.10
C ALA A 17 -6.59 -5.85 6.72
N GLY A 18 -7.75 -5.18 6.54
CA GLY A 18 -8.10 -4.51 5.29
C GLY A 18 -7.13 -3.39 4.92
N CYS A 19 -6.66 -2.62 5.91
CA CYS A 19 -5.63 -1.61 5.71
C CYS A 19 -4.24 -2.20 5.39
N ALA A 20 -3.95 -3.40 5.89
CA ALA A 20 -2.67 -4.08 5.65
C ALA A 20 -2.59 -4.76 4.28
N ILE A 21 -3.73 -5.19 3.72
CA ILE A 21 -3.80 -5.80 2.39
C ILE A 21 -3.77 -4.70 1.34
N GLY A 22 -2.58 -4.42 0.84
CA GLY A 22 -2.36 -3.43 -0.22
C GLY A 22 -2.09 -4.08 -1.58
N ILE A 23 -2.09 -3.27 -2.62
CA ILE A 23 -1.75 -3.67 -4.00
C ILE A 23 -0.38 -4.37 -4.06
N GLY A 24 0.56 -3.97 -3.23
CA GLY A 24 1.88 -4.60 -3.12
C GLY A 24 1.83 -6.08 -2.79
N ASN A 25 0.89 -6.50 -1.96
CA ASN A 25 0.73 -7.90 -1.56
C ASN A 25 0.23 -8.78 -2.72
N VAL A 26 -0.60 -8.21 -3.59
CA VAL A 26 -1.20 -8.95 -4.72
C VAL A 26 -0.27 -8.96 -5.93
N TRP A 27 0.45 -7.87 -6.18
CA TRP A 27 1.28 -7.69 -7.37
C TRP A 27 2.78 -7.87 -7.10
N LYS A 28 3.34 -7.04 -6.20
CA LYS A 28 4.80 -6.95 -6.05
C LYS A 28 5.38 -8.12 -5.27
N PHE A 29 4.73 -8.53 -4.19
CA PHE A 29 5.23 -9.59 -3.32
C PHE A 29 5.32 -10.96 -4.02
N PRO A 30 4.28 -11.46 -4.74
CA PRO A 30 4.38 -12.72 -5.48
C PRO A 30 5.45 -12.68 -6.57
N TYR A 31 5.59 -11.55 -7.25
CA TYR A 31 6.62 -11.37 -8.28
C TYR A 31 8.03 -11.48 -7.68
N ILE A 32 8.32 -10.75 -6.60
CA ILE A 32 9.64 -10.81 -5.95
C ILE A 32 9.88 -12.20 -5.34
N ALA A 33 8.87 -12.83 -4.74
CA ALA A 33 8.99 -14.18 -4.21
C ALA A 33 9.37 -15.19 -5.31
N GLY A 34 8.77 -15.10 -6.50
CA GLY A 34 9.11 -15.91 -7.64
C GLY A 34 10.55 -15.71 -8.13
N GLN A 35 11.02 -14.47 -8.16
CA GLN A 35 12.39 -14.12 -8.59
C GLN A 35 13.44 -14.43 -7.53
N GLY A 36 13.10 -14.31 -6.25
CA GLY A 36 14.02 -14.39 -5.11
C GLY A 36 14.19 -15.80 -4.50
N GLY A 37 13.81 -16.87 -5.21
CA GLY A 37 13.96 -18.23 -4.72
C GLY A 37 12.75 -18.78 -3.94
N GLY A 38 11.56 -18.22 -4.14
CA GLY A 38 10.29 -18.76 -3.62
C GLY A 38 10.23 -18.85 -2.11
N GLY A 39 10.20 -20.06 -1.57
CA GLY A 39 10.07 -20.31 -0.13
C GLY A 39 11.20 -19.73 0.72
N ALA A 40 12.44 -19.71 0.22
CA ALA A 40 13.57 -19.11 0.92
C ALA A 40 13.37 -17.60 1.13
N PHE A 41 12.92 -16.89 0.09
CA PHE A 41 12.59 -15.46 0.20
C PHE A 41 11.49 -15.23 1.24
N VAL A 42 10.42 -16.04 1.23
CA VAL A 42 9.31 -15.91 2.18
C VAL A 42 9.80 -16.13 3.61
N LEU A 43 10.68 -17.11 3.85
CA LEU A 43 11.26 -17.36 5.17
C LEU A 43 12.06 -16.15 5.68
N PHE A 44 12.96 -15.60 4.87
CA PHE A 44 13.70 -14.39 5.23
C PHE A 44 12.78 -13.20 5.48
N TYR A 45 11.77 -13.01 4.63
CA TYR A 45 10.76 -11.98 4.82
C TYR A 45 10.06 -12.09 6.18
N LEU A 46 9.65 -13.29 6.59
CA LEU A 46 8.99 -13.52 7.89
C LEU A 46 9.93 -13.23 9.05
N ILE A 47 11.21 -13.61 8.96
CA ILE A 47 12.22 -13.31 9.99
C ILE A 47 12.36 -11.79 10.15
N PHE A 48 12.53 -11.05 9.05
CA PHE A 48 12.65 -9.59 9.10
C PHE A 48 11.35 -8.91 9.52
N LEU A 49 10.19 -9.47 9.18
CA LEU A 49 8.90 -8.98 9.64
C LEU A 49 8.80 -9.04 11.18
N VAL A 50 9.28 -10.11 11.79
CA VAL A 50 9.29 -10.24 13.25
C VAL A 50 10.32 -9.29 13.86
N ILE A 51 11.56 -9.28 13.37
CA ILE A 51 12.66 -8.50 13.94
C ILE A 51 12.45 -7.00 13.81
N LEU A 52 11.97 -6.53 12.67
CA LEU A 52 11.79 -5.11 12.36
C LEU A 52 10.34 -4.66 12.47
N GLY A 53 9.41 -5.46 11.96
CA GLY A 53 8.00 -5.09 11.88
C GLY A 53 7.34 -4.97 13.25
N LEU A 54 7.57 -5.90 14.17
CA LEU A 54 6.97 -5.84 15.51
C LEU A 54 7.43 -4.63 16.33
N PRO A 55 8.73 -4.29 16.41
CA PRO A 55 9.17 -3.09 17.12
C PRO A 55 8.61 -1.80 16.50
N ILE A 56 8.64 -1.67 15.16
CA ILE A 56 8.11 -0.49 14.46
C ILE A 56 6.61 -0.33 14.74
N MET A 57 5.83 -1.38 14.58
CA MET A 57 4.40 -1.38 14.84
C MET A 57 4.08 -1.04 16.30
N THR A 58 4.87 -1.54 17.24
CA THR A 58 4.70 -1.23 18.66
C THR A 58 4.95 0.24 18.95
N MET A 59 5.99 0.83 18.34
CA MET A 59 6.28 2.27 18.46
C MET A 59 5.16 3.13 17.86
N GLU A 60 4.65 2.78 16.70
CA GLU A 60 3.53 3.50 16.06
C GLU A 60 2.25 3.46 16.91
N PHE A 61 1.92 2.28 17.45
CA PHE A 61 0.79 2.15 18.35
C PHE A 61 0.98 2.93 19.66
N ALA A 62 2.20 2.98 20.21
CA ALA A 62 2.50 3.77 21.39
C ALA A 62 2.26 5.27 21.13
N VAL A 63 2.77 5.81 20.03
CA VAL A 63 2.54 7.21 19.62
C VAL A 63 1.05 7.48 19.37
N GLY A 64 0.38 6.60 18.67
CA GLY A 64 -1.05 6.73 18.39
C GLY A 64 -1.92 6.71 19.66
N ARG A 65 -1.60 5.83 20.63
CA ARG A 65 -2.31 5.77 21.92
C ARG A 65 -2.03 6.96 22.82
N ALA A 66 -0.79 7.40 22.89
CA ALA A 66 -0.39 8.52 23.73
C ALA A 66 -1.00 9.83 23.26
N SER A 67 -0.98 10.10 21.96
CA SER A 67 -1.45 11.35 21.38
C SER A 67 -2.97 11.38 21.15
N ARG A 68 -3.54 10.27 20.68
CA ARG A 68 -4.92 10.16 20.19
C ARG A 68 -5.32 11.27 19.19
N LYS A 69 -4.36 11.68 18.36
CA LYS A 69 -4.51 12.76 17.36
C LYS A 69 -4.03 12.28 16.00
N SER A 70 -4.28 13.08 14.96
CA SER A 70 -3.72 12.86 13.62
C SER A 70 -2.19 12.97 13.64
N PRO A 71 -1.44 12.39 12.67
CA PRO A 71 0.02 12.27 12.74
C PRO A 71 0.74 13.58 13.10
N VAL A 72 0.47 14.68 12.38
CA VAL A 72 1.10 15.98 12.66
C VAL A 72 0.82 16.47 14.08
N ARG A 73 -0.47 16.43 14.48
CA ARG A 73 -0.88 16.84 15.83
C ARG A 73 -0.43 15.89 16.93
N ALA A 74 -0.16 14.62 16.57
CA ALA A 74 0.40 13.64 17.49
C ALA A 74 1.81 14.04 17.91
N TYR A 75 2.67 14.34 16.93
CA TYR A 75 4.02 14.79 17.22
C TYR A 75 4.03 16.14 17.96
N GLN A 76 3.19 17.10 17.56
CA GLN A 76 3.06 18.37 18.28
C GLN A 76 2.64 18.20 19.76
N ALA A 77 1.83 17.19 20.07
CA ALA A 77 1.35 16.95 21.43
C ALA A 77 2.36 16.20 22.31
N LEU A 78 3.27 15.46 21.70
CA LEU A 78 4.25 14.62 22.40
C LEU A 78 5.67 15.23 22.42
N GLU A 79 5.95 16.22 21.56
CA GLU A 79 7.25 16.89 21.53
C GLU A 79 7.48 17.76 22.77
N LYS A 80 8.72 17.81 23.24
CA LYS A 80 9.13 18.69 24.32
C LYS A 80 9.38 20.11 23.78
N PRO A 81 9.28 21.16 24.65
CA PRO A 81 9.62 22.52 24.26
C PRO A 81 11.01 22.60 23.62
N GLY A 82 11.08 23.23 22.44
CA GLY A 82 12.32 23.36 21.65
C GLY A 82 12.59 22.22 20.66
N GLN A 83 11.83 21.15 20.68
CA GLN A 83 11.91 20.09 19.65
C GLN A 83 11.01 20.42 18.46
N LYS A 84 11.34 19.84 17.29
CA LYS A 84 10.61 20.07 16.03
C LYS A 84 10.12 18.77 15.39
N TRP A 85 9.69 17.81 16.20
CA TRP A 85 9.20 16.50 15.72
C TRP A 85 7.92 16.60 14.88
N HIS A 86 7.14 17.67 15.03
CA HIS A 86 5.96 17.92 14.19
C HIS A 86 6.32 18.00 12.69
N ILE A 87 7.57 18.38 12.35
CA ILE A 87 8.05 18.42 10.96
C ILE A 87 8.00 17.00 10.36
N HIS A 88 8.35 15.96 11.13
CA HIS A 88 8.22 14.57 10.70
C HIS A 88 6.77 14.23 10.31
N GLY A 89 5.78 14.74 11.03
CA GLY A 89 4.37 14.57 10.69
C GLY A 89 4.01 15.14 9.31
N TYR A 90 4.58 16.26 8.92
CA TYR A 90 4.39 16.82 7.57
C TYR A 90 5.08 15.96 6.50
N PHE A 91 6.29 15.47 6.74
CA PHE A 91 6.94 14.53 5.83
C PHE A 91 6.12 13.26 5.62
N THR A 92 5.54 12.72 6.68
CA THR A 92 4.64 11.57 6.59
C THR A 92 3.44 11.87 5.70
N LEU A 93 2.86 13.07 5.82
CA LEU A 93 1.71 13.47 5.02
C LEU A 93 2.07 13.60 3.54
N VAL A 94 3.21 14.23 3.21
CA VAL A 94 3.73 14.28 1.83
C VAL A 94 4.00 12.88 1.29
N GLY A 95 4.61 12.00 2.10
CA GLY A 95 4.83 10.60 1.73
C GLY A 95 3.54 9.86 1.40
N CYS A 96 2.46 10.08 2.17
CA CYS A 96 1.16 9.50 1.86
C CYS A 96 0.59 9.99 0.52
N TYR A 97 0.73 11.28 0.20
CA TYR A 97 0.30 11.79 -1.11
C TYR A 97 1.08 11.17 -2.27
N LEU A 98 2.41 11.10 -2.15
CA LEU A 98 3.24 10.45 -3.17
C LEU A 98 2.89 8.98 -3.35
N LEU A 99 2.64 8.28 -2.23
CA LEU A 99 2.20 6.89 -2.26
C LEU A 99 0.86 6.73 -2.98
N MET A 100 -0.12 7.59 -2.70
CA MET A 100 -1.43 7.56 -3.36
C MET A 100 -1.31 7.77 -4.87
N MET A 101 -0.43 8.66 -5.33
CA MET A 101 -0.17 8.86 -6.76
C MET A 101 0.34 7.57 -7.44
N PHE A 102 1.23 6.85 -6.77
CA PHE A 102 1.71 5.55 -7.24
C PHE A 102 0.59 4.48 -7.21
N TYR A 103 -0.17 4.40 -6.12
CA TYR A 103 -1.23 3.41 -5.96
C TYR A 103 -2.33 3.54 -7.00
N THR A 104 -2.78 4.74 -7.32
CA THR A 104 -3.79 4.97 -8.37
C THR A 104 -3.30 4.51 -9.74
N THR A 105 -2.01 4.68 -10.02
CA THR A 105 -1.41 4.20 -11.27
C THR A 105 -1.44 2.67 -11.35
N VAL A 106 -0.98 1.98 -10.30
CA VAL A 106 -0.95 0.51 -10.27
C VAL A 106 -2.36 -0.08 -10.24
N ALA A 107 -3.29 0.56 -9.52
CA ALA A 107 -4.69 0.15 -9.54
C ALA A 107 -5.30 0.26 -10.95
N GLY A 108 -4.95 1.30 -11.71
CA GLY A 108 -5.32 1.43 -13.12
C GLY A 108 -4.80 0.26 -13.98
N TRP A 109 -3.54 -0.18 -13.76
CA TRP A 109 -2.99 -1.36 -14.46
C TRP A 109 -3.77 -2.62 -14.12
N MET A 110 -4.07 -2.85 -12.85
CA MET A 110 -4.82 -4.02 -12.41
C MET A 110 -6.23 -4.05 -12.99
N LEU A 111 -6.89 -2.91 -13.05
CA LEU A 111 -8.22 -2.80 -13.63
C LEU A 111 -8.21 -3.08 -15.15
N HIS A 112 -7.20 -2.58 -15.86
CA HIS A 112 -6.99 -2.88 -17.27
C HIS A 112 -6.77 -4.37 -17.52
N TYR A 113 -5.90 -5.01 -16.74
CA TYR A 113 -5.67 -6.45 -16.86
C TYR A 113 -6.89 -7.28 -16.48
N PHE A 114 -7.65 -6.85 -15.49
CA PHE A 114 -8.92 -7.47 -15.15
C PHE A 114 -9.88 -7.45 -16.36
N TYR A 115 -10.01 -6.29 -17.01
CA TYR A 115 -10.82 -6.15 -18.23
C TYR A 115 -10.30 -7.06 -19.35
N MET A 116 -9.00 -7.05 -19.64
CA MET A 116 -8.38 -7.89 -20.68
C MET A 116 -8.62 -9.38 -20.43
N THR A 117 -8.55 -9.80 -19.16
CA THR A 117 -8.81 -11.19 -18.75
C THR A 117 -10.30 -11.54 -18.91
N ALA A 118 -11.19 -10.65 -18.50
CA ALA A 118 -12.64 -10.85 -18.58
C ALA A 118 -13.15 -10.96 -20.03
N VAL A 119 -12.55 -10.19 -20.95
CA VAL A 119 -12.87 -10.23 -22.39
C VAL A 119 -12.18 -11.39 -23.12
N GLY A 120 -11.23 -12.08 -22.45
CA GLY A 120 -10.51 -13.22 -23.03
C GLY A 120 -9.32 -12.84 -23.92
N ASN A 121 -8.89 -11.58 -23.94
CA ASN A 121 -7.78 -11.11 -24.76
C ASN A 121 -6.42 -11.71 -24.38
N LEU A 122 -6.31 -12.29 -23.19
CA LEU A 122 -5.08 -12.97 -22.72
C LEU A 122 -5.12 -14.49 -22.97
N ALA A 123 -6.22 -15.03 -23.47
CA ALA A 123 -6.34 -16.46 -23.70
C ALA A 123 -5.43 -16.90 -24.85
N GLY A 124 -4.61 -17.93 -24.57
CA GLY A 124 -3.69 -18.49 -25.58
C GLY A 124 -2.37 -17.74 -25.74
N LEU A 125 -2.14 -16.64 -25.01
CA LEU A 125 -0.87 -15.92 -25.03
C LEU A 125 0.17 -16.61 -24.14
N ASN A 126 1.42 -16.63 -24.62
CA ASN A 126 2.55 -17.06 -23.78
C ASN A 126 3.05 -15.93 -22.86
N ALA A 127 3.94 -16.26 -21.90
CA ALA A 127 4.44 -15.30 -20.92
C ALA A 127 5.13 -14.07 -21.54
N GLN A 128 5.84 -14.26 -22.65
CA GLN A 128 6.51 -13.14 -23.36
C GLN A 128 5.52 -12.21 -24.05
N GLN A 129 4.47 -12.77 -24.63
CA GLN A 129 3.40 -12.00 -25.27
C GLN A 129 2.60 -11.18 -24.23
N VAL A 130 2.31 -11.78 -23.06
CA VAL A 130 1.67 -11.06 -21.96
C VAL A 130 2.56 -9.92 -21.43
N ALA A 131 3.87 -10.14 -21.33
CA ALA A 131 4.81 -9.07 -20.96
C ALA A 131 4.88 -7.97 -22.04
N GLY A 132 4.78 -8.32 -23.33
CA GLY A 132 4.67 -7.37 -24.43
C GLY A 132 3.43 -6.48 -24.33
N GLN A 133 2.29 -7.05 -23.99
CA GLN A 133 1.05 -6.30 -23.75
C GLN A 133 1.19 -5.25 -22.65
N PHE A 134 1.96 -5.56 -21.59
CA PHE A 134 2.26 -4.59 -20.54
C PHE A 134 3.06 -3.40 -21.08
N THR A 135 4.08 -3.66 -21.88
CA THR A 135 4.91 -2.60 -22.47
C THR A 135 4.11 -1.73 -23.43
N GLU A 136 3.26 -2.33 -24.24
CA GLU A 136 2.37 -1.63 -25.17
C GLU A 136 1.35 -0.76 -24.42
N MET A 137 0.74 -1.30 -23.37
CA MET A 137 -0.15 -0.54 -22.49
C MET A 137 0.54 0.67 -21.87
N MET A 138 1.78 0.53 -21.41
CA MET A 138 2.56 1.62 -20.84
C MET A 138 2.93 2.69 -21.87
N ALA A 139 3.13 2.31 -23.10
CA ALA A 139 3.45 3.22 -24.21
C ALA A 139 2.20 3.93 -24.76
N SER A 140 0.99 3.44 -24.47
CA SER A 140 -0.26 4.03 -24.97
C SER A 140 -0.63 5.32 -24.24
N PRO A 141 -0.68 6.48 -24.93
CA PRO A 141 -0.98 7.77 -24.30
C PRO A 141 -2.44 7.92 -23.86
N ALA A 142 -3.36 7.11 -24.38
CA ALA A 142 -4.78 7.20 -24.09
C ALA A 142 -5.24 6.19 -23.01
N THR A 143 -4.74 4.97 -23.05
CA THR A 143 -5.19 3.87 -22.19
C THR A 143 -4.88 4.12 -20.71
N MET A 144 -3.68 4.59 -20.39
CA MET A 144 -3.25 4.84 -19.03
C MET A 144 -4.04 5.93 -18.30
N PRO A 145 -4.20 7.14 -18.87
CA PRO A 145 -5.00 8.19 -18.24
C PRO A 145 -6.46 7.77 -18.02
N LEU A 146 -7.05 7.06 -18.96
CA LEU A 146 -8.44 6.61 -18.89
C LEU A 146 -8.66 5.68 -17.69
N TRP A 147 -7.82 4.66 -17.51
CA TRP A 147 -7.92 3.75 -16.36
C TRP A 147 -7.63 4.42 -15.02
N ARG A 148 -6.72 5.42 -14.99
CA ARG A 148 -6.48 6.22 -13.77
C ARG A 148 -7.71 7.02 -13.37
N VAL A 149 -8.41 7.62 -14.32
CA VAL A 149 -9.67 8.34 -14.05
C VAL A 149 -10.70 7.39 -13.46
N PHE A 150 -10.88 6.18 -14.04
CA PHE A 150 -11.79 5.18 -13.51
C PHE A 150 -11.50 4.75 -12.07
N VAL A 151 -10.25 4.80 -11.64
CA VAL A 151 -9.86 4.43 -10.26
C VAL A 151 -10.16 5.57 -9.27
N VAL A 152 -10.17 6.81 -9.73
CA VAL A 152 -10.31 8.00 -8.86
C VAL A 152 -11.77 8.44 -8.73
N VAL A 153 -12.61 8.15 -9.73
CA VAL A 153 -14.05 8.46 -9.73
C VAL A 153 -14.86 7.32 -9.14
#